data_5d0289dcb5118117b3559c50391eface
#
_entry.id   5d0289dcb5118117b3559c50391eface
#
_cell.length_a   1.000
_cell.length_b   1.000
_cell.length_c   1.000
_cell.angle_alpha   90.00
_cell.angle_beta   90.00
_cell.angle_gamma   90.00
#
_symmetry.space_group_name_H-M   'P 1'
#
loop_
_entity.id
_entity.type
_entity.pdbx_description
1 polymer ?
#
loop_
_entity_poly.entity_id
_entity_poly.type
_entity_poly.pdbx_seq_one_letter_code
_entity_poly.pdbx_strand_id
1 'polypeptide(L)'
;TLQAEGWSFNTDLEKKLERNSANEIELASNVSRVVVDVLDYPDIDVVQRGDKLYDRRNNRYTFDSDLIVDITSILEWDLLPEHARQYINIKAGRQLQESIIGSADLTKLNLTLELEARSHFFEEETSKTEHSMLRGNPNHTSAINTYLPSRVLER
;
A
#
# COMPACT_ATOMS: atom_id res chain seq x y z
N THR A 1 9.05 -0.68 -8.16
CA THR A 1 8.05 -1.69 -8.59
C THR A 1 6.66 -1.19 -8.26
N LEU A 2 5.65 -1.47 -9.11
CA LEU A 2 4.27 -1.02 -8.90
C LEU A 2 3.75 -1.38 -7.51
N GLN A 3 3.95 -2.60 -7.07
CA GLN A 3 3.44 -3.10 -5.79
C GLN A 3 4.05 -2.45 -4.55
N ALA A 4 5.21 -1.80 -4.64
CA ALA A 4 5.84 -1.13 -3.50
C ALA A 4 5.15 0.19 -3.11
N GLU A 5 4.29 0.74 -3.98
CA GLU A 5 3.55 1.97 -3.72
C GLU A 5 2.41 1.78 -2.72
N GLY A 6 1.91 0.56 -2.57
CA GLY A 6 0.78 0.21 -1.70
C GLY A 6 -0.56 0.52 -2.37
N TRP A 7 -1.27 -0.53 -2.77
CA TRP A 7 -2.57 -0.48 -3.43
C TRP A 7 -3.60 -1.22 -2.61
N SER A 8 -4.88 -1.05 -2.92
CA SER A 8 -5.98 -1.71 -2.20
C SER A 8 -5.83 -3.23 -2.17
N PHE A 9 -5.30 -3.82 -3.24
CA PHE A 9 -5.16 -5.27 -3.38
C PHE A 9 -3.96 -5.88 -2.65
N ASN A 10 -2.97 -5.08 -2.24
CA ASN A 10 -1.74 -5.58 -1.61
C ASN A 10 -1.40 -4.90 -0.27
N THR A 11 -2.36 -4.17 0.30
CA THR A 11 -2.21 -3.53 1.60
C THR A 11 -3.25 -4.09 2.57
N ASP A 12 -2.78 -4.74 3.62
CA ASP A 12 -3.59 -5.20 4.75
C ASP A 12 -3.62 -4.08 5.78
N LEU A 13 -4.82 -3.57 6.08
CA LEU A 13 -5.02 -2.54 7.10
C LEU A 13 -5.20 -3.16 8.48
N GLU A 14 -4.73 -2.47 9.51
CA GLU A 14 -4.92 -2.81 10.92
C GLU A 14 -4.50 -4.26 11.27
N LYS A 15 -3.43 -4.75 10.64
CA LYS A 15 -2.93 -6.09 10.90
C LYS A 15 -2.17 -6.17 12.21
N LYS A 16 -2.57 -7.10 13.06
CA LYS A 16 -1.87 -7.34 14.33
C LYS A 16 -0.57 -8.11 14.06
N LEU A 17 0.54 -7.56 14.51
CA LEU A 17 1.84 -8.20 14.56
C LEU A 17 2.16 -8.61 15.99
N GLU A 18 2.35 -9.90 16.19
CA GLU A 18 2.67 -10.48 17.49
C GLU A 18 4.19 -10.52 17.70
N ARG A 19 4.60 -10.28 18.93
CA ARG A 19 6.00 -10.38 19.34
C ARG A 19 6.41 -11.85 19.56
N ASN A 20 7.63 -12.17 19.19
CA ASN A 20 8.24 -13.46 19.57
C ASN A 20 8.69 -13.47 21.04
N SER A 21 9.27 -14.58 21.50
CA SER A 21 9.77 -14.75 22.87
C SER A 21 10.90 -13.78 23.25
N ALA A 22 11.58 -13.18 22.29
CA ALA A 22 12.59 -12.15 22.47
C ALA A 22 12.03 -10.73 22.47
N ASN A 23 10.69 -10.55 22.42
CA ASN A 23 9.98 -9.29 22.24
C ASN A 23 10.30 -8.58 20.91
N GLU A 24 10.75 -9.30 19.91
CA GLU A 24 10.98 -8.82 18.57
C GLU A 24 9.77 -9.17 17.68
N ILE A 25 9.55 -8.38 16.62
CA ILE A 25 8.51 -8.63 15.63
C ILE A 25 9.19 -9.05 14.32
N GLU A 26 8.88 -10.24 13.87
CA GLU A 26 9.37 -10.81 12.62
C GLU A 26 8.35 -10.54 11.49
N LEU A 27 8.88 -10.21 10.33
CA LEU A 27 8.10 -9.90 9.13
C LEU A 27 8.26 -11.02 8.11
N ALA A 28 7.20 -11.30 7.37
CA ALA A 28 7.27 -12.21 6.24
C ALA A 28 8.17 -11.62 5.14
N SER A 29 8.84 -12.49 4.38
CA SER A 29 9.80 -12.09 3.34
C SER A 29 9.19 -11.28 2.18
N ASN A 30 7.89 -11.37 2.00
CA ASN A 30 7.14 -10.63 0.97
C ASN A 30 6.62 -9.25 1.45
N VAL A 31 6.89 -8.86 2.68
CA VAL A 31 6.54 -7.52 3.17
C VAL A 31 7.45 -6.49 2.51
N SER A 32 6.86 -5.46 1.93
CA SER A 32 7.56 -4.35 1.30
C SER A 32 7.57 -3.09 2.15
N ARG A 33 6.51 -2.88 2.93
CA ARG A 33 6.34 -1.69 3.75
C ARG A 33 5.48 -1.99 4.96
N VAL A 34 5.83 -1.38 6.09
CA VAL A 34 5.04 -1.40 7.32
C VAL A 34 4.84 0.04 7.78
N VAL A 35 3.62 0.39 8.14
CA VAL A 35 3.26 1.71 8.65
C VAL A 35 2.48 1.53 9.95
N VAL A 36 2.86 2.26 10.98
CA VAL A 36 2.08 2.38 12.23
C VAL A 36 1.27 3.66 12.21
N ASP A 37 0.08 3.63 12.82
CA ASP A 37 -0.66 4.86 13.04
C ASP A 37 0.00 5.66 14.18
N VAL A 38 0.36 6.91 13.87
CA VAL A 38 0.99 7.83 14.83
C VAL A 38 0.02 8.19 15.96
N LEU A 39 -1.28 8.10 15.74
CA LEU A 39 -2.29 8.38 16.76
C LEU A 39 -2.32 7.28 17.83
N ASP A 40 -2.15 6.02 17.41
CA ASP A 40 -2.15 4.88 18.32
C ASP A 40 -0.78 4.67 18.98
N TYR A 41 0.29 5.00 18.26
CA TYR A 41 1.68 4.78 18.70
C TYR A 41 2.53 6.05 18.54
N PRO A 42 2.27 7.12 19.33
CA PRO A 42 2.97 8.40 19.17
C PRO A 42 4.49 8.32 19.44
N ASP A 43 4.92 7.32 20.21
CA ASP A 43 6.33 7.15 20.62
C ASP A 43 7.08 6.07 19.85
N ILE A 44 6.45 5.48 18.83
CA ILE A 44 7.02 4.41 18.01
C ILE A 44 7.12 4.87 16.55
N ASP A 45 8.28 4.66 15.94
CA ASP A 45 8.51 4.91 14.52
C ASP A 45 9.23 3.70 13.92
N VAL A 46 8.51 2.90 13.16
CA VAL A 46 9.00 1.62 12.68
C VAL A 46 9.57 1.66 11.27
N VAL A 47 10.58 0.84 11.04
CA VAL A 47 11.14 0.55 9.73
C VAL A 47 11.51 -0.92 9.65
N GLN A 48 11.33 -1.51 8.49
CA GLN A 48 11.79 -2.86 8.22
C GLN A 48 13.32 -2.89 8.05
N ARG A 49 13.98 -3.79 8.76
CA ARG A 49 15.41 -4.10 8.60
C ARG A 49 15.60 -5.61 8.47
N GLY A 50 15.78 -6.06 7.24
CA GLY A 50 15.79 -7.49 6.93
C GLY A 50 14.42 -8.12 7.15
N ASP A 51 14.36 -9.12 7.99
CA ASP A 51 13.16 -9.87 8.39
C ASP A 51 12.53 -9.36 9.70
N LYS A 52 13.05 -8.27 10.29
CA LYS A 52 12.60 -7.73 11.57
C LYS A 52 12.14 -6.30 11.47
N LEU A 53 11.22 -5.95 12.36
CA LEU A 53 10.80 -4.59 12.60
C LEU A 53 11.80 -3.91 13.54
N TYR A 54 12.15 -2.66 13.23
CA TYR A 54 13.06 -1.84 14.01
C TYR A 54 12.38 -0.53 14.38
N ASP A 55 12.40 -0.20 15.67
CA ASP A 55 11.94 1.09 16.15
C ASP A 55 13.06 2.12 15.98
N ARG A 56 12.87 3.01 15.03
CA ARG A 56 13.83 4.04 14.66
C ARG A 56 13.92 5.15 15.72
N ARG A 57 12.82 5.39 16.44
CA ARG A 57 12.77 6.43 17.46
C ARG A 57 13.52 6.03 18.73
N ASN A 58 13.34 4.78 19.15
CA ASN A 58 13.97 4.24 20.36
C ASN A 58 15.27 3.45 20.08
N ASN A 59 15.68 3.32 18.81
CA ASN A 59 16.87 2.60 18.36
C ASN A 59 16.95 1.16 18.86
N ARG A 60 15.84 0.42 18.80
CA ARG A 60 15.74 -0.95 19.31
C ARG A 60 14.90 -1.86 18.39
N TYR A 61 15.13 -3.18 18.50
CA TYR A 61 14.32 -4.20 17.82
C TYR A 61 13.19 -4.75 18.69
N THR A 62 13.20 -4.42 19.99
CA THR A 62 12.24 -4.95 20.96
C THR A 62 11.09 -3.99 21.17
N PHE A 63 9.89 -4.53 21.30
CA PHE A 63 8.65 -3.80 21.50
C PHE A 63 7.99 -4.20 22.82
N ASP A 64 7.36 -3.26 23.49
CA ASP A 64 6.73 -3.49 24.79
C ASP A 64 5.32 -4.12 24.66
N SER A 65 4.70 -4.00 23.48
CA SER A 65 3.39 -4.59 23.14
C SER A 65 3.37 -5.10 21.71
N ASP A 66 2.37 -5.91 21.37
CA ASP A 66 2.03 -6.21 19.99
C ASP A 66 1.64 -4.93 19.27
N LEU A 67 1.89 -4.84 17.98
CA LEU A 67 1.58 -3.66 17.18
C LEU A 67 0.44 -3.95 16.20
N ILE A 68 -0.42 -2.96 16.01
CA ILE A 68 -1.40 -2.92 14.92
C ILE A 68 -0.83 -2.00 13.86
N VAL A 69 -0.69 -2.51 12.65
CA VAL A 69 0.04 -1.83 11.57
C VAL A 69 -0.63 -2.06 10.22
N ASP A 70 -0.39 -1.16 9.29
CA ASP A 70 -0.71 -1.37 7.89
C ASP A 70 0.49 -1.99 7.18
N ILE A 71 0.26 -3.08 6.46
CA ILE A 71 1.30 -3.85 5.78
C ILE A 71 1.05 -3.84 4.28
N THR A 72 2.02 -3.39 3.51
CA THR A 72 2.06 -3.57 2.06
C THR A 72 2.92 -4.77 1.74
N SER A 73 2.35 -5.74 1.03
CA SER A 73 3.03 -6.98 0.64
C SER A 73 3.26 -7.05 -0.87
N ILE A 74 4.32 -7.73 -1.28
CA ILE A 74 4.54 -8.10 -2.68
C ILE A 74 3.83 -9.43 -2.91
N LEU A 75 2.84 -9.41 -3.78
CA LEU A 75 2.06 -10.58 -4.15
C LEU A 75 2.68 -11.30 -5.34
N GLU A 76 2.48 -12.62 -5.40
CA GLU A 76 2.79 -13.41 -6.56
C GLU A 76 1.91 -13.02 -7.75
N TRP A 77 2.38 -13.30 -8.97
CA TRP A 77 1.72 -12.90 -10.21
C TRP A 77 0.25 -13.34 -10.30
N ASP A 78 -0.02 -14.55 -9.86
CA ASP A 78 -1.36 -15.15 -9.96
C ASP A 78 -2.36 -14.53 -8.96
N LEU A 79 -1.86 -13.88 -7.92
CA LEU A 79 -2.67 -13.18 -6.92
C LEU A 79 -2.96 -11.72 -7.29
N LEU A 80 -2.32 -11.20 -8.35
CA LEU A 80 -2.57 -9.84 -8.80
C LEU A 80 -3.91 -9.73 -9.53
N PRO A 81 -4.67 -8.65 -9.31
CA PRO A 81 -5.87 -8.37 -10.08
C PRO A 81 -5.53 -8.10 -11.56
N GLU A 82 -6.50 -8.36 -12.44
CA GLU A 82 -6.30 -8.32 -13.88
C GLU A 82 -5.81 -6.95 -14.38
N HIS A 83 -6.37 -5.86 -13.91
CA HIS A 83 -5.96 -4.50 -14.28
C HIS A 83 -4.50 -4.21 -13.91
N ALA A 84 -4.00 -4.74 -12.78
CA ALA A 84 -2.59 -4.62 -12.39
C ALA A 84 -1.69 -5.44 -13.32
N ARG A 85 -2.09 -6.67 -13.66
CA ARG A 85 -1.35 -7.54 -14.59
C ARG A 85 -1.26 -6.92 -15.99
N GLN A 86 -2.37 -6.36 -16.49
CA GLN A 86 -2.39 -5.67 -17.79
C GLN A 86 -1.44 -4.49 -17.82
N TYR A 87 -1.50 -3.62 -16.81
CA TYR A 87 -0.59 -2.48 -16.73
C TYR A 87 0.88 -2.92 -16.67
N ILE A 88 1.21 -3.92 -15.86
CA ILE A 88 2.58 -4.46 -15.75
C ILE A 88 3.05 -5.03 -17.09
N ASN A 89 2.21 -5.79 -17.79
CA ASN A 89 2.55 -6.36 -19.09
C ASN A 89 2.84 -5.30 -20.15
N ILE A 90 2.00 -4.28 -20.25
CA ILE A 90 2.17 -3.18 -21.22
C ILE A 90 3.45 -2.41 -20.92
N LYS A 91 3.70 -2.08 -19.66
CA LYS A 91 4.90 -1.37 -19.22
C LYS A 91 6.18 -2.17 -19.47
N ALA A 92 6.16 -3.46 -19.14
CA ALA A 92 7.29 -4.35 -19.39
C ALA A 92 7.56 -4.52 -20.90
N GLY A 93 6.51 -4.68 -21.69
CA GLY A 93 6.61 -4.76 -23.16
C GLY A 93 7.25 -3.51 -23.77
N ARG A 94 6.84 -2.31 -23.33
CA ARG A 94 7.47 -1.06 -23.76
C ARG A 94 8.94 -1.00 -23.40
N GLN A 95 9.30 -1.30 -22.15
CA GLN A 95 10.69 -1.28 -21.69
C GLN A 95 11.57 -2.27 -22.46
N LEU A 96 11.04 -3.46 -22.74
CA LEU A 96 11.73 -4.46 -23.53
C LEU A 96 11.95 -3.99 -24.97
N GLN A 97 10.92 -3.43 -25.59
CA GLN A 97 10.99 -2.89 -26.94
C GLN A 97 12.01 -1.75 -27.07
N GLU A 98 12.03 -0.82 -26.10
CA GLU A 98 13.02 0.27 -26.05
C GLU A 98 14.46 -0.26 -25.96
N SER A 99 14.66 -1.33 -25.18
CA SER A 99 15.99 -1.93 -24.98
C SER A 99 16.50 -2.71 -26.19
N ILE A 100 15.61 -3.30 -27.00
CA ILE A 100 15.98 -4.17 -28.11
C ILE A 100 15.93 -3.44 -29.45
N ILE A 101 14.86 -2.69 -29.73
CA ILE A 101 14.56 -2.13 -31.05
C ILE A 101 14.94 -0.65 -31.14
N GLY A 102 14.68 0.12 -30.08
CA GLY A 102 15.03 1.55 -30.01
C GLY A 102 14.32 2.45 -31.04
N SER A 103 13.15 2.02 -31.58
CA SER A 103 12.40 2.80 -32.58
C SER A 103 11.57 3.90 -31.89
N ALA A 104 11.82 5.16 -32.30
CA ALA A 104 11.12 6.32 -31.74
C ALA A 104 9.60 6.32 -32.02
N ASP A 105 9.16 5.82 -33.15
CA ASP A 105 7.74 5.80 -33.52
C ASP A 105 6.97 4.73 -32.75
N LEU A 106 7.58 3.54 -32.58
CA LEU A 106 7.02 2.49 -31.74
C LEU A 106 7.00 2.91 -30.26
N THR A 107 8.02 3.63 -29.80
CA THR A 107 8.06 4.17 -28.43
C THR A 107 6.90 5.12 -28.15
N LYS A 108 6.57 6.02 -29.09
CA LYS A 108 5.41 6.93 -28.94
C LYS A 108 4.09 6.18 -28.86
N LEU A 109 3.89 5.18 -29.74
CA LEU A 109 2.66 4.36 -29.73
C LEU A 109 2.53 3.59 -28.42
N ASN A 110 3.59 2.94 -27.98
CA ASN A 110 3.59 2.17 -26.74
C ASN A 110 3.45 3.04 -25.49
N LEU A 111 3.95 4.28 -25.53
CA LEU A 111 3.73 5.24 -24.45
C LEU A 111 2.24 5.61 -24.31
N THR A 112 1.54 5.78 -25.43
CA THR A 112 0.09 6.04 -25.41
C THR A 112 -0.67 4.86 -24.78
N LEU A 113 -0.35 3.64 -25.19
CA LEU A 113 -0.93 2.42 -24.62
C LEU A 113 -0.62 2.27 -23.12
N GLU A 114 0.60 2.62 -22.68
CA GLU A 114 0.94 2.60 -21.25
C GLU A 114 0.15 3.64 -20.46
N LEU A 115 -0.06 4.86 -21.01
CA LEU A 115 -0.86 5.90 -20.36
C LEU A 115 -2.33 5.50 -20.23
N GLU A 116 -2.91 4.90 -21.27
CA GLU A 116 -4.27 4.36 -21.24
C GLU A 116 -4.42 3.24 -20.19
N ALA A 117 -3.49 2.28 -20.19
CA ALA A 117 -3.49 1.20 -19.21
C ALA A 117 -3.30 1.71 -17.77
N ARG A 118 -2.48 2.75 -17.59
CA ARG A 118 -2.29 3.40 -16.30
C ARG A 118 -3.56 4.11 -15.83
N SER A 119 -4.23 4.83 -16.72
CA SER A 119 -5.50 5.50 -16.40
C SER A 119 -6.55 4.49 -15.95
N HIS A 120 -6.72 3.42 -16.72
CA HIS A 120 -7.64 2.34 -16.36
C HIS A 120 -7.29 1.68 -15.02
N PHE A 121 -6.00 1.44 -14.77
CA PHE A 121 -5.54 0.91 -13.50
C PHE A 121 -5.91 1.82 -12.32
N PHE A 122 -5.69 3.14 -12.45
CA PHE A 122 -6.04 4.11 -11.42
C PHE A 122 -7.55 4.24 -11.22
N GLU A 123 -8.35 4.22 -12.29
CA GLU A 123 -9.82 4.25 -12.21
C GLU A 123 -10.36 3.06 -11.41
N GLU A 124 -9.87 1.85 -11.68
CA GLU A 124 -10.25 0.65 -10.96
C GLU A 124 -9.86 0.69 -9.48
N GLU A 125 -8.66 1.16 -9.16
CA GLU A 125 -8.22 1.29 -7.78
C GLU A 125 -8.98 2.40 -7.02
N THR A 126 -9.23 3.54 -7.68
CA THR A 126 -9.99 4.65 -7.09
C THR A 126 -11.42 4.25 -6.80
N SER A 127 -12.09 3.54 -7.72
CA SER A 127 -13.46 3.09 -7.53
C SER A 127 -13.64 2.17 -6.31
N LYS A 128 -12.62 1.38 -5.99
CA LYS A 128 -12.61 0.54 -4.77
C LYS A 128 -12.38 1.36 -3.50
N THR A 129 -11.57 2.41 -3.60
CA THR A 129 -11.20 3.25 -2.45
C THR A 129 -12.31 4.25 -2.11
N GLU A 130 -13.03 4.79 -3.08
CA GLU A 130 -14.14 5.75 -2.87
C GLU A 130 -15.25 5.19 -1.98
N HIS A 131 -15.51 3.89 -2.07
CA HIS A 131 -16.50 3.24 -1.19
C HIS A 131 -16.06 3.28 0.29
N SER A 132 -14.77 3.35 0.56
CA SER A 132 -14.19 3.47 1.90
C SER A 132 -14.19 4.91 2.43
N MET A 133 -13.93 5.90 1.57
CA MET A 133 -13.90 7.31 1.96
C MET A 133 -15.25 7.85 2.43
N LEU A 134 -16.35 7.43 1.79
CA LEU A 134 -17.70 7.89 2.13
C LEU A 134 -18.26 7.23 3.40
N ARG A 135 -17.77 6.05 3.75
CA ARG A 135 -18.26 5.33 4.96
C ARG A 135 -17.52 5.68 6.22
N GLY A 136 -16.34 6.28 6.14
CA GLY A 136 -15.48 6.54 7.30
C GLY A 136 -15.17 5.25 8.08
N ASN A 137 -13.96 5.05 8.55
CA ASN A 137 -13.71 3.97 9.49
C ASN A 137 -14.46 4.27 10.79
N PRO A 138 -15.41 3.43 11.26
CA PRO A 138 -16.18 3.71 12.47
C PRO A 138 -15.31 3.81 13.74
N ASN A 139 -14.09 3.31 13.68
CA ASN A 139 -13.15 3.30 14.79
C ASN A 139 -12.19 4.51 14.77
N HIS A 140 -12.06 5.20 13.65
CA HIS A 140 -11.30 6.44 13.56
C HIS A 140 -12.26 7.64 13.52
N THR A 141 -12.26 8.45 14.54
CA THR A 141 -12.85 9.80 14.55
C THR A 141 -12.05 10.70 13.63
N SER A 142 -12.09 10.42 12.32
CA SER A 142 -11.44 11.31 11.35
C SER A 142 -12.14 12.67 11.37
N ALA A 143 -11.38 13.73 11.21
CA ALA A 143 -11.88 15.12 11.19
C ALA A 143 -13.01 15.33 10.15
N ILE A 144 -13.11 14.47 9.13
CA ILE A 144 -14.17 14.47 8.11
C ILE A 144 -15.52 14.08 8.70
N ASN A 145 -15.55 13.19 9.70
CA ASN A 145 -16.80 12.77 10.36
C ASN A 145 -17.45 13.92 11.18
N THR A 146 -16.70 14.97 11.49
CA THR A 146 -17.18 16.15 12.22
C THR A 146 -17.98 17.09 11.32
N TYR A 147 -17.85 16.97 10.00
CA TYR A 147 -18.51 17.83 9.01
C TYR A 147 -19.70 17.18 8.28
N LEU A 148 -20.19 16.04 8.73
CA LEU A 148 -21.41 15.46 8.14
C LEU A 148 -22.62 16.30 8.55
N PRO A 149 -23.35 16.91 7.59
CA PRO A 149 -24.49 17.81 7.88
C PRO A 149 -25.62 17.16 8.69
N SER A 150 -25.75 15.81 8.60
CA SER A 150 -26.74 15.04 9.34
C SER A 150 -26.53 15.04 10.87
N ARG A 151 -25.29 15.22 11.35
CA ARG A 151 -24.99 15.27 12.80
C ARG A 151 -25.18 16.68 13.40
N VAL A 152 -25.24 17.73 12.58
CA VAL A 152 -25.45 19.11 13.05
C VAL A 152 -26.93 19.37 13.37
N LEU A 153 -27.83 18.55 12.84
CA LEU A 153 -29.29 18.69 12.99
C LEU A 153 -29.88 17.88 14.15
N GLU A 154 -29.06 17.08 14.86
CA GLU A 154 -29.49 16.27 16.03
C GLU A 154 -29.19 16.94 17.39
N ARG A 155 -29.16 18.28 17.45
CA ARG A 155 -29.07 19.06 18.68
C ARG A 155 -30.36 19.79 18.97
#